data_3ed629764735f60d6151d4955289c09f
#
_entry.id   3ed629764735f60d6151d4955289c09f
#
_cell.length_a   1.000
_cell.length_b   1.000
_cell.length_c   1.000
_cell.angle_alpha   90.00
_cell.angle_beta   90.00
_cell.angle_gamma   90.00
#
_symmetry.space_group_name_H-M   'P 1'
#
loop_
_entity.id
_entity.type
_entity.pdbx_description
1 polymer ?
#
loop_
_entity_poly.entity_id
_entity_poly.type
_entity_poly.pdbx_seq_one_letter_code
_entity_poly.pdbx_strand_id
1 'polypeptide(L)'
;AQETYLRLQKALGDCGIEVELFHARFPFGRRDQIEERVLHRYGKPGEASRPRAAVLVATQVIEQSLDLDFDLMVSDLAPVDLVLQRAGRLHRHRRTRPERLIRPRLWLLRPDENKDGIPDFGPSKYVYAQYILLRSQLALLDRSSIRLPDDLEPLVEAVYNPDSAVDVPPSWQEALQESLAAMRQQDRDHRHQADCLVLRSPTCEDDILQDFCGQLEEDNPETHHSLQA
;
A
#
# COMPACT_ATOMS: atom_id res chain seq x y z
N ALA A 1 -6.74 -10.48 -3.16
CA ALA A 1 -8.03 -9.90 -2.77
C ALA A 1 -9.21 -10.70 -3.33
N GLN A 2 -9.28 -10.93 -4.65
CA GLN A 2 -10.43 -11.66 -5.24
C GLN A 2 -10.56 -13.09 -4.70
N GLU A 3 -9.47 -13.83 -4.61
CA GLU A 3 -9.47 -15.18 -4.04
C GLU A 3 -9.89 -15.15 -2.57
N THR A 4 -9.35 -14.23 -1.78
CA THR A 4 -9.71 -14.03 -0.37
C THR A 4 -11.20 -13.72 -0.23
N TYR A 5 -11.73 -12.85 -1.09
CA TYR A 5 -13.15 -12.54 -1.14
C TYR A 5 -14.01 -13.80 -1.37
N LEU A 6 -13.68 -14.61 -2.38
CA LEU A 6 -14.44 -15.81 -2.70
C LEU A 6 -14.38 -16.85 -1.57
N ARG A 7 -13.21 -17.01 -0.93
CA ARG A 7 -13.05 -17.90 0.23
C ARG A 7 -13.88 -17.43 1.42
N LEU A 8 -13.84 -16.14 1.72
CA LEU A 8 -14.62 -15.57 2.83
C LEU A 8 -16.12 -15.59 2.55
N GLN A 9 -16.55 -15.31 1.32
CA GLN A 9 -17.94 -15.38 0.92
C GLN A 9 -18.49 -16.80 1.12
N LYS A 10 -17.72 -17.82 0.73
CA LYS A 10 -18.09 -19.23 0.95
C LYS A 10 -18.13 -19.61 2.43
N ALA A 11 -17.16 -19.14 3.22
CA ALA A 11 -17.04 -19.50 4.62
C ALA A 11 -18.06 -18.79 5.53
N LEU A 12 -18.47 -17.57 5.18
CA LEU A 12 -19.31 -16.69 6.01
C LEU A 12 -20.75 -16.54 5.50
N GLY A 13 -21.03 -17.03 4.27
CA GLY A 13 -22.35 -16.87 3.65
C GLY A 13 -23.48 -17.48 4.50
N ASP A 14 -23.26 -18.65 5.08
CA ASP A 14 -24.23 -19.31 5.94
C ASP A 14 -24.43 -18.64 7.31
N CYS A 15 -23.50 -17.74 7.69
CA CYS A 15 -23.54 -17.02 8.96
C CYS A 15 -24.30 -15.68 8.87
N GLY A 16 -24.83 -15.32 7.70
CA GLY A 16 -25.50 -14.05 7.46
C GLY A 16 -24.54 -12.84 7.53
N ILE A 17 -23.24 -13.07 7.33
CA ILE A 17 -22.21 -12.01 7.29
C ILE A 17 -22.00 -11.61 5.84
N GLU A 18 -22.23 -10.33 5.56
CA GLU A 18 -21.98 -9.78 4.23
C GLU A 18 -20.48 -9.62 3.98
N VAL A 19 -20.04 -10.05 2.79
CA VAL A 19 -18.66 -9.87 2.33
C VAL A 19 -18.69 -9.01 1.08
N GLU A 20 -17.98 -7.88 1.09
CA GLU A 20 -17.82 -6.97 -0.04
C GLU A 20 -16.38 -6.98 -0.55
N LEU A 21 -16.23 -6.72 -1.85
CA LEU A 21 -14.93 -6.57 -2.50
C LEU A 21 -14.77 -5.15 -3.04
N PHE A 22 -13.64 -4.49 -2.68
CA PHE A 22 -13.29 -3.17 -3.14
C PHE A 22 -11.84 -3.11 -3.62
N HIS A 23 -11.64 -2.92 -4.93
CA HIS A 23 -10.32 -2.83 -5.54
C HIS A 23 -10.29 -1.87 -6.74
N ALA A 24 -9.10 -1.37 -7.09
CA ALA A 24 -8.90 -0.37 -8.14
C ALA A 24 -9.24 -0.84 -9.57
N ARG A 25 -9.28 -2.17 -9.81
CA ARG A 25 -9.51 -2.73 -11.16
C ARG A 25 -10.97 -2.71 -11.61
N PHE A 26 -11.90 -2.25 -10.79
CA PHE A 26 -13.27 -2.05 -11.26
C PHE A 26 -13.33 -0.91 -12.27
N PRO A 27 -14.19 -0.99 -13.32
CA PRO A 27 -14.48 0.14 -14.18
C PRO A 27 -14.93 1.35 -13.37
N PHE A 28 -14.58 2.56 -13.82
CA PHE A 28 -14.76 3.81 -13.09
C PHE A 28 -16.16 3.95 -12.48
N GLY A 29 -17.22 3.89 -13.27
CA GLY A 29 -18.59 4.08 -12.76
C GLY A 29 -19.03 3.00 -11.74
N ARG A 30 -18.49 1.77 -11.83
CA ARG A 30 -18.76 0.73 -10.85
C ARG A 30 -17.95 0.95 -9.56
N ARG A 31 -16.73 1.47 -9.69
CA ARG A 31 -15.88 1.81 -8.57
C ARG A 31 -16.52 2.90 -7.72
N ASP A 32 -17.05 3.95 -8.33
CA ASP A 32 -17.72 5.04 -7.61
C ASP A 32 -18.93 4.54 -6.83
N GLN A 33 -19.74 3.66 -7.41
CA GLN A 33 -20.90 3.06 -6.72
C GLN A 33 -20.49 2.18 -5.53
N ILE A 34 -19.36 1.46 -5.65
CA ILE A 34 -18.82 0.65 -4.54
C ILE A 34 -18.27 1.57 -3.46
N GLU A 35 -17.53 2.60 -3.83
CA GLU A 35 -16.96 3.59 -2.92
C GLU A 35 -18.05 4.30 -2.11
N GLU A 36 -19.12 4.77 -2.76
CA GLU A 36 -20.26 5.37 -2.10
C GLU A 36 -20.90 4.41 -1.08
N ARG A 37 -21.11 3.14 -1.45
CA ARG A 37 -21.63 2.13 -0.52
C ARG A 37 -20.68 1.88 0.65
N VAL A 38 -19.37 1.78 0.38
CA VAL A 38 -18.35 1.56 1.41
C VAL A 38 -18.30 2.72 2.37
N LEU A 39 -18.34 3.97 1.88
CA LEU A 39 -18.41 5.18 2.70
C LEU A 39 -19.70 5.22 3.52
N HIS A 40 -20.84 4.87 2.92
CA HIS A 40 -22.11 4.82 3.61
C HIS A 40 -22.11 3.79 4.75
N ARG A 41 -21.48 2.62 4.56
CA ARG A 41 -21.49 1.52 5.54
C ARG A 41 -20.41 1.65 6.59
N TYR A 42 -19.23 2.10 6.21
CA TYR A 42 -18.03 2.09 7.08
C TYR A 42 -17.49 3.49 7.37
N GLY A 43 -18.11 4.52 6.85
CA GLY A 43 -17.71 5.90 7.07
C GLY A 43 -18.10 6.48 8.41
N LYS A 44 -18.10 7.81 8.48
CA LYS A 44 -18.44 8.58 9.68
C LYS A 44 -19.83 8.23 10.21
N PRO A 45 -20.04 8.18 11.54
CA PRO A 45 -21.37 8.03 12.12
C PRO A 45 -22.32 9.15 11.66
N GLY A 46 -23.49 8.78 11.18
CA GLY A 46 -24.51 9.69 10.64
C GLY A 46 -25.76 8.92 10.25
N GLU A 47 -26.32 9.23 9.10
CA GLU A 47 -27.56 8.67 8.59
C GLU A 47 -27.47 7.18 8.18
N ALA A 48 -26.26 6.64 8.07
CA ALA A 48 -26.02 5.29 7.61
C ALA A 48 -26.20 4.24 8.71
N SER A 49 -26.92 3.20 8.42
CA SER A 49 -26.97 2.01 9.24
C SER A 49 -25.76 1.13 8.99
N ARG A 50 -24.78 1.16 9.92
CA ARG A 50 -23.66 0.22 9.89
C ARG A 50 -24.17 -1.21 10.03
N PRO A 51 -23.76 -2.16 9.20
CA PRO A 51 -24.15 -3.56 9.33
C PRO A 51 -23.67 -4.12 10.68
N ARG A 52 -24.45 -5.01 11.28
CA ARG A 52 -24.09 -5.66 12.55
C ARG A 52 -22.79 -6.48 12.43
N ALA A 53 -22.60 -7.14 11.30
CA ALA A 53 -21.40 -7.87 10.96
C ALA A 53 -21.22 -7.83 9.44
N ALA A 54 -20.07 -7.36 9.00
CA ALA A 54 -19.70 -7.34 7.59
C ALA A 54 -18.17 -7.38 7.44
N VAL A 55 -17.72 -7.87 6.30
CA VAL A 55 -16.30 -7.91 5.95
C VAL A 55 -16.09 -7.15 4.64
N LEU A 56 -15.15 -6.23 4.64
CA LEU A 56 -14.67 -5.57 3.43
C LEU A 56 -13.30 -6.17 3.06
N VAL A 57 -13.21 -6.80 1.91
CA VAL A 57 -11.94 -7.21 1.32
C VAL A 57 -11.51 -6.11 0.35
N ALA A 58 -10.37 -5.51 0.61
CA ALA A 58 -9.91 -4.37 -0.19
C ALA A 58 -8.43 -4.50 -0.54
N THR A 59 -8.02 -3.78 -1.57
CA THR A 59 -6.61 -3.53 -1.92
C THR A 59 -6.18 -2.16 -1.40
N GLN A 60 -5.14 -1.56 -1.97
CA GLN A 60 -4.63 -0.24 -1.59
C GLN A 60 -5.66 0.91 -1.72
N VAL A 61 -6.80 0.67 -2.34
CA VAL A 61 -7.86 1.71 -2.47
C VAL A 61 -8.33 2.27 -1.13
N ILE A 62 -8.20 1.50 -0.03
CA ILE A 62 -8.58 1.98 1.31
C ILE A 62 -7.55 2.94 1.92
N GLU A 63 -6.34 3.01 1.37
CA GLU A 63 -5.27 3.92 1.80
C GLU A 63 -5.53 5.35 1.31
N GLN A 64 -6.32 5.51 0.25
CA GLN A 64 -6.71 6.81 -0.29
C GLN A 64 -7.57 7.60 0.71
N SER A 65 -7.92 8.85 0.36
CA SER A 65 -8.58 9.86 1.22
C SER A 65 -9.95 9.47 1.78
N LEU A 66 -10.30 8.19 1.83
CA LEU A 66 -11.60 7.71 2.32
C LEU A 66 -11.69 7.80 3.84
N ASP A 67 -12.77 8.39 4.34
CA ASP A 67 -13.05 8.51 5.77
C ASP A 67 -13.75 7.24 6.29
N LEU A 68 -12.98 6.15 6.41
CA LEU A 68 -13.45 4.84 6.84
C LEU A 68 -13.08 4.56 8.30
N ASP A 69 -13.91 3.76 8.96
CA ASP A 69 -13.77 3.38 10.36
C ASP A 69 -14.10 1.90 10.57
N PHE A 70 -13.08 1.11 10.87
CA PHE A 70 -13.19 -0.32 11.10
C PHE A 70 -13.01 -0.69 12.57
N ASP A 71 -13.61 -1.80 13.00
CA ASP A 71 -13.47 -2.33 14.35
C ASP A 71 -12.24 -3.23 14.50
N LEU A 72 -11.90 -3.96 13.44
CA LEU A 72 -10.79 -4.89 13.33
C LEU A 72 -10.25 -4.85 11.90
N MET A 73 -8.97 -5.02 11.73
CA MET A 73 -8.35 -5.14 10.41
C MET A 73 -7.36 -6.30 10.39
N VAL A 74 -7.35 -7.03 9.28
CA VAL A 74 -6.32 -8.01 8.92
C VAL A 74 -5.66 -7.50 7.63
N SER A 75 -4.36 -7.46 7.59
CA SER A 75 -3.62 -6.91 6.46
C SER A 75 -2.37 -7.72 6.16
N ASP A 76 -2.07 -7.87 4.87
CA ASP A 76 -0.73 -8.26 4.46
C ASP A 76 0.28 -7.20 4.90
N LEU A 77 1.54 -7.61 5.09
CA LEU A 77 2.61 -6.67 5.32
C LEU A 77 2.77 -5.76 4.09
N ALA A 78 3.01 -4.49 4.35
CA ALA A 78 3.24 -3.44 3.35
C ALA A 78 4.33 -2.48 3.89
N PRO A 79 4.80 -1.51 3.10
CA PRO A 79 5.58 -0.39 3.61
C PRO A 79 4.95 0.20 4.87
N VAL A 80 5.79 0.57 5.84
CA VAL A 80 5.32 0.95 7.18
C VAL A 80 4.35 2.13 7.17
N ASP A 81 4.56 3.10 6.30
CA ASP A 81 3.67 4.25 6.11
C ASP A 81 2.26 3.81 5.68
N LEU A 82 2.14 2.83 4.80
CA LEU A 82 0.86 2.24 4.39
C LEU A 82 0.22 1.43 5.54
N VAL A 83 1.01 0.70 6.31
CA VAL A 83 0.53 0.02 7.53
C VAL A 83 -0.04 1.04 8.51
N LEU A 84 0.64 2.18 8.71
CA LEU A 84 0.18 3.26 9.58
C LEU A 84 -1.09 3.94 9.04
N GLN A 85 -1.18 4.15 7.72
CA GLN A 85 -2.40 4.67 7.08
C GLN A 85 -3.59 3.72 7.28
N ARG A 86 -3.38 2.41 7.14
CA ARG A 86 -4.38 1.38 7.43
C ARG A 86 -4.77 1.38 8.91
N ALA A 87 -3.79 1.43 9.81
CA ALA A 87 -4.05 1.52 11.25
C ALA A 87 -4.88 2.75 11.61
N GLY A 88 -4.67 3.89 10.95
CA GLY A 88 -5.46 5.11 11.09
C GLY A 88 -6.93 4.99 10.66
N ARG A 89 -7.34 3.87 10.06
CA ARG A 89 -8.74 3.54 9.76
C ARG A 89 -9.42 2.72 10.87
N LEU A 90 -8.67 2.30 11.88
CA LEU A 90 -9.20 1.59 13.03
C LEU A 90 -9.66 2.58 14.09
N HIS A 91 -10.91 2.39 14.56
CA HIS A 91 -11.50 3.25 15.62
C HIS A 91 -11.37 4.75 15.34
N ARG A 92 -11.43 5.14 14.06
CA ARG A 92 -11.28 6.53 13.63
C ARG A 92 -12.35 7.44 14.18
N HIS A 93 -13.56 6.92 14.35
CA HIS A 93 -14.69 7.66 14.90
C HIS A 93 -15.14 7.09 16.24
N ARG A 94 -15.61 7.97 17.12
CA ARG A 94 -16.24 7.57 18.40
C ARG A 94 -17.58 6.91 18.12
N ARG A 95 -17.72 5.63 18.51
CA ARG A 95 -18.96 4.88 18.43
C ARG A 95 -18.99 3.74 19.45
N THR A 96 -20.18 3.25 19.78
CA THR A 96 -20.33 2.03 20.57
C THR A 96 -19.85 0.84 19.78
N ARG A 97 -19.00 0.01 20.38
CA ARG A 97 -18.44 -1.19 19.79
C ARG A 97 -18.72 -2.41 20.66
N PRO A 98 -18.76 -3.61 20.07
CA PRO A 98 -18.86 -4.83 20.85
C PRO A 98 -17.70 -4.94 21.84
N GLU A 99 -17.92 -5.54 23.00
CA GLU A 99 -16.94 -5.66 24.09
C GLU A 99 -15.60 -6.25 23.60
N ARG A 100 -15.66 -7.25 22.71
CA ARG A 100 -14.49 -7.91 22.13
C ARG A 100 -13.67 -7.00 21.21
N LEU A 101 -14.24 -5.89 20.74
CA LEU A 101 -13.67 -4.95 19.79
C LEU A 101 -13.50 -3.53 20.36
N ILE A 102 -13.50 -3.37 21.68
CA ILE A 102 -13.29 -2.08 22.38
C ILE A 102 -11.90 -1.50 22.10
N ARG A 103 -10.90 -2.35 21.81
CA ARG A 103 -9.54 -1.90 21.47
C ARG A 103 -9.29 -2.09 19.99
N PRO A 104 -8.72 -1.09 19.29
CA PRO A 104 -8.34 -1.25 17.89
C PRO A 104 -7.30 -2.36 17.75
N ARG A 105 -7.48 -3.24 16.77
CA ARG A 105 -6.55 -4.35 16.48
C ARG A 105 -6.27 -4.43 15.01
N LEU A 106 -5.00 -4.35 14.67
CA LEU A 106 -4.48 -4.65 13.35
C LEU A 106 -3.69 -5.96 13.42
N TRP A 107 -4.14 -6.97 12.70
CA TRP A 107 -3.38 -8.20 12.50
C TRP A 107 -2.61 -8.11 11.21
N LEU A 108 -1.29 -8.12 11.31
CA LEU A 108 -0.40 -8.20 10.16
C LEU A 108 -0.09 -9.67 9.88
N LEU A 109 -0.37 -10.10 8.67
CA LEU A 109 -0.01 -11.43 8.21
C LEU A 109 1.51 -11.45 7.99
N ARG A 110 2.17 -12.39 8.67
CA ARG A 110 3.60 -12.58 8.49
C ARG A 110 3.82 -13.28 7.15
N PRO A 111 4.74 -12.79 6.30
CA PRO A 111 5.13 -13.51 5.10
C PRO A 111 5.78 -14.84 5.45
N ASP A 112 5.67 -15.81 4.55
CA ASP A 112 6.42 -17.05 4.67
C ASP A 112 7.93 -16.77 4.59
N GLU A 113 8.72 -17.63 5.21
CA GLU A 113 10.18 -17.52 5.14
C GLU A 113 10.74 -18.53 4.14
N ASN A 114 11.77 -18.12 3.41
CA ASN A 114 12.53 -19.01 2.56
C ASN A 114 13.43 -19.93 3.41
N LYS A 115 14.24 -20.78 2.77
CA LYS A 115 15.13 -21.74 3.45
C LYS A 115 16.19 -21.07 4.32
N ASP A 116 16.51 -19.81 4.04
CA ASP A 116 17.52 -19.00 4.72
C ASP A 116 16.90 -18.13 5.83
N GLY A 117 15.60 -18.29 6.09
CA GLY A 117 14.86 -17.51 7.08
C GLY A 117 14.57 -16.07 6.61
N ILE A 118 14.68 -15.79 5.31
CA ILE A 118 14.39 -14.49 4.73
C ILE A 118 12.92 -14.46 4.29
N PRO A 119 12.15 -13.39 4.61
CA PRO A 119 10.75 -13.27 4.22
C PRO A 119 10.54 -13.30 2.70
N ASP A 120 9.61 -14.13 2.24
CA ASP A 120 9.08 -14.08 0.88
C ASP A 120 7.78 -13.28 0.86
N PHE A 121 7.84 -12.10 0.29
CA PHE A 121 6.68 -11.20 0.20
C PHE A 121 5.72 -11.55 -0.94
N GLY A 122 5.94 -12.66 -1.64
CA GLY A 122 5.08 -13.11 -2.71
C GLY A 122 4.81 -12.01 -3.76
N PRO A 123 3.52 -11.76 -4.12
CA PRO A 123 3.17 -10.71 -5.08
C PRO A 123 3.49 -9.28 -4.64
N SER A 124 3.66 -9.02 -3.34
CA SER A 124 3.93 -7.67 -2.84
C SER A 124 5.27 -7.11 -3.31
N LYS A 125 6.24 -7.97 -3.62
CA LYS A 125 7.55 -7.59 -4.20
C LYS A 125 7.47 -6.94 -5.58
N TYR A 126 6.36 -7.13 -6.30
CA TYR A 126 6.13 -6.48 -7.61
C TYR A 126 5.47 -5.10 -7.48
N VAL A 127 4.99 -4.77 -6.28
CA VAL A 127 4.31 -3.51 -6.00
C VAL A 127 5.19 -2.57 -5.19
N TYR A 128 5.98 -3.13 -4.27
CA TYR A 128 6.81 -2.38 -3.34
C TYR A 128 8.26 -2.81 -3.43
N ALA A 129 9.18 -1.87 -3.21
CA ALA A 129 10.61 -2.17 -3.13
C ALA A 129 10.88 -3.19 -2.01
N GLN A 130 11.59 -4.27 -2.32
CA GLN A 130 11.89 -5.33 -1.36
C GLN A 130 12.66 -4.82 -0.14
N TYR A 131 13.57 -3.86 -0.32
CA TYR A 131 14.28 -3.21 0.76
C TYR A 131 13.33 -2.58 1.79
N ILE A 132 12.32 -1.85 1.32
CA ILE A 132 11.33 -1.19 2.18
C ILE A 132 10.47 -2.23 2.91
N LEU A 133 10.09 -3.32 2.24
CA LEU A 133 9.34 -4.42 2.88
C LEU A 133 10.15 -5.11 3.98
N LEU A 134 11.45 -5.40 3.74
CA LEU A 134 12.34 -5.99 4.73
C LEU A 134 12.51 -5.07 5.95
N ARG A 135 12.76 -3.77 5.71
CA ARG A 135 12.87 -2.76 6.78
C ARG A 135 11.57 -2.60 7.55
N SER A 136 10.43 -2.61 6.86
CA SER A 136 9.11 -2.53 7.50
C SER A 136 8.84 -3.73 8.39
N GLN A 137 9.22 -4.93 7.96
CA GLN A 137 9.09 -6.12 8.78
C GLN A 137 9.96 -6.02 10.03
N LEU A 138 11.24 -5.65 9.90
CA LEU A 138 12.14 -5.47 11.04
C LEU A 138 11.61 -4.44 12.04
N ALA A 139 11.10 -3.31 11.54
CA ALA A 139 10.56 -2.25 12.39
C ALA A 139 9.28 -2.66 13.14
N LEU A 140 8.53 -3.65 12.63
CA LEU A 140 7.24 -4.09 13.18
C LEU A 140 7.29 -5.42 13.91
N LEU A 141 8.36 -6.23 13.72
CA LEU A 141 8.42 -7.63 14.13
C LEU A 141 8.15 -7.86 15.63
N ASP A 142 8.75 -7.05 16.49
CA ASP A 142 8.68 -7.19 17.94
C ASP A 142 7.71 -6.21 18.61
N ARG A 143 6.92 -5.51 17.82
CA ARG A 143 5.97 -4.54 18.35
C ARG A 143 4.61 -5.19 18.62
N SER A 144 4.20 -5.14 19.89
CA SER A 144 2.86 -5.55 20.32
C SER A 144 1.83 -4.41 20.20
N SER A 145 2.27 -3.16 20.07
CA SER A 145 1.40 -1.98 19.97
C SER A 145 2.08 -0.85 19.22
N ILE A 146 1.26 -0.04 18.56
CA ILE A 146 1.67 1.21 17.90
C ILE A 146 0.79 2.32 18.48
N ARG A 147 1.41 3.38 18.95
CA ARG A 147 0.74 4.58 19.47
C ARG A 147 0.80 5.69 18.43
N LEU A 148 -0.33 6.07 17.90
CA LEU A 148 -0.43 7.18 16.96
C LEU A 148 -0.84 8.45 17.72
N PRO A 149 -0.21 9.61 17.48
CA PRO A 149 0.83 9.85 16.45
C PRO A 149 2.29 9.56 16.87
N ASP A 150 2.57 9.22 18.12
CA ASP A 150 3.91 9.21 18.72
C ASP A 150 4.92 8.27 18.02
N ASP A 151 4.46 7.10 17.56
CA ASP A 151 5.30 6.10 16.90
C ASP A 151 5.41 6.33 15.37
N LEU A 152 4.74 7.36 14.80
CA LEU A 152 4.69 7.58 13.36
C LEU A 152 6.08 7.93 12.81
N GLU A 153 6.68 9.00 13.30
CA GLU A 153 7.99 9.47 12.84
C GLU A 153 9.08 8.43 13.09
N PRO A 154 9.23 7.84 14.31
CA PRO A 154 10.24 6.82 14.55
C PRO A 154 10.12 5.59 13.64
N LEU A 155 8.92 5.16 13.30
CA LEU A 155 8.70 4.01 12.42
C LEU A 155 9.05 4.34 10.97
N VAL A 156 8.67 5.52 10.49
CA VAL A 156 9.00 5.98 9.13
C VAL A 156 10.51 6.15 9.00
N GLU A 157 11.16 6.81 9.95
CA GLU A 157 12.61 6.96 9.98
C GLU A 157 13.34 5.61 10.02
N ALA A 158 12.88 4.67 10.84
CA ALA A 158 13.47 3.34 10.90
C ALA A 158 13.43 2.60 9.56
N VAL A 159 12.47 2.86 8.70
CA VAL A 159 12.29 2.16 7.43
C VAL A 159 12.93 2.91 6.26
N TYR A 160 12.73 4.21 6.17
CA TYR A 160 13.11 5.00 4.99
C TYR A 160 14.47 5.66 5.10
N ASN A 161 15.01 5.85 6.32
CA ASN A 161 16.37 6.35 6.50
C ASN A 161 17.35 5.17 6.53
N PRO A 162 18.22 5.01 5.50
CA PRO A 162 19.20 3.92 5.46
C PRO A 162 20.21 3.95 6.61
N ASP A 163 20.46 5.14 7.17
CA ASP A 163 21.43 5.34 8.26
C ASP A 163 20.79 5.08 9.63
N SER A 164 19.48 4.89 9.70
CA SER A 164 18.80 4.52 10.93
C SER A 164 19.19 3.12 11.38
N ALA A 165 19.63 3.02 12.60
CA ALA A 165 19.99 1.74 13.21
C ALA A 165 18.74 0.86 13.39
N VAL A 166 18.74 -0.29 12.71
CA VAL A 166 17.74 -1.34 12.87
C VAL A 166 18.51 -2.62 13.15
N ASP A 167 18.06 -3.39 14.12
CA ASP A 167 18.67 -4.70 14.41
C ASP A 167 18.35 -5.67 13.26
N VAL A 168 19.38 -6.03 12.50
CA VAL A 168 19.26 -6.85 11.30
C VAL A 168 19.82 -8.24 11.59
N PRO A 169 19.01 -9.29 11.51
CA PRO A 169 19.48 -10.65 11.63
C PRO A 169 20.65 -10.92 10.65
N PRO A 170 21.70 -11.64 11.06
CA PRO A 170 22.84 -11.94 10.19
C PRO A 170 22.43 -12.56 8.83
N SER A 171 21.40 -13.43 8.84
CA SER A 171 20.87 -14.06 7.63
C SER A 171 20.19 -13.09 6.63
N TRP A 172 19.80 -11.88 7.08
CA TRP A 172 19.12 -10.90 6.23
C TRP A 172 20.07 -9.82 5.68
N GLN A 173 21.30 -9.74 6.18
CA GLN A 173 22.22 -8.65 5.82
C GLN A 173 22.50 -8.59 4.31
N GLU A 174 22.79 -9.73 3.70
CA GLU A 174 23.06 -9.82 2.25
C GLU A 174 21.82 -9.41 1.45
N ALA A 175 20.67 -10.00 1.75
CA ALA A 175 19.39 -9.67 1.08
C ALA A 175 19.01 -8.19 1.22
N LEU A 176 19.32 -7.59 2.38
CA LEU A 176 19.07 -6.17 2.61
C LEU A 176 19.99 -5.29 1.74
N GLN A 177 21.28 -5.64 1.65
CA GLN A 177 22.25 -4.91 0.83
C GLN A 177 21.91 -5.02 -0.66
N GLU A 178 21.61 -6.22 -1.15
CA GLU A 178 21.20 -6.45 -2.54
C GLU A 178 19.94 -5.67 -2.91
N SER A 179 18.91 -5.75 -2.04
CA SER A 179 17.64 -5.05 -2.27
C SER A 179 17.79 -3.53 -2.21
N LEU A 180 18.68 -3.00 -1.37
CA LEU A 180 19.02 -1.57 -1.35
C LEU A 180 19.73 -1.15 -2.65
N ALA A 181 20.68 -1.95 -3.12
CA ALA A 181 21.38 -1.69 -4.36
C ALA A 181 20.42 -1.69 -5.55
N ALA A 182 19.52 -2.67 -5.61
CA ALA A 182 18.48 -2.76 -6.65
C ALA A 182 17.53 -1.55 -6.61
N MET A 183 17.04 -1.14 -5.44
CA MET A 183 16.20 0.04 -5.27
C MET A 183 16.91 1.31 -5.76
N ARG A 184 18.17 1.51 -5.36
CA ARG A 184 18.96 2.66 -5.80
C ARG A 184 19.23 2.66 -7.31
N GLN A 185 19.38 1.50 -7.91
CA GLN A 185 19.52 1.40 -9.38
C GLN A 185 18.21 1.79 -10.06
N GLN A 186 17.10 1.24 -9.62
CA GLN A 186 15.78 1.59 -10.15
C GLN A 186 15.48 3.09 -10.03
N ASP A 187 15.82 3.72 -8.91
CA ASP A 187 15.68 5.17 -8.73
C ASP A 187 16.54 5.98 -9.72
N ARG A 188 17.76 5.51 -10.01
CA ARG A 188 18.60 6.15 -11.02
C ARG A 188 18.00 6.04 -12.41
N ASP A 189 17.53 4.85 -12.76
CA ASP A 189 16.92 4.58 -14.07
C ASP A 189 15.64 5.42 -14.26
N HIS A 190 14.79 5.50 -13.25
CA HIS A 190 13.60 6.36 -13.27
C HIS A 190 13.94 7.85 -13.40
N ARG A 191 14.98 8.33 -12.68
CA ARG A 191 15.42 9.73 -12.81
C ARG A 191 15.95 10.02 -14.21
N HIS A 192 16.78 9.11 -14.75
CA HIS A 192 17.27 9.25 -16.11
C HIS A 192 16.14 9.28 -17.14
N GLN A 193 15.16 8.41 -17.02
CA GLN A 193 13.96 8.43 -17.87
C GLN A 193 13.18 9.74 -17.72
N ALA A 194 12.99 10.21 -16.47
CA ALA A 194 12.32 11.48 -16.22
C ALA A 194 13.08 12.67 -16.83
N ASP A 195 14.41 12.70 -16.71
CA ASP A 195 15.26 13.74 -17.30
C ASP A 195 15.13 13.79 -18.83
N CYS A 196 14.98 12.62 -19.47
CA CYS A 196 14.73 12.54 -20.92
C CYS A 196 13.34 13.09 -21.33
N LEU A 197 12.38 13.15 -20.42
CA LEU A 197 11.01 13.62 -20.67
C LEU A 197 10.80 15.09 -20.25
N VAL A 198 11.77 15.72 -19.60
CA VAL A 198 11.68 17.14 -19.20
C VAL A 198 11.78 18.01 -20.43
N LEU A 199 10.71 18.76 -20.72
CA LEU A 199 10.73 19.81 -21.72
C LEU A 199 11.66 20.94 -21.24
N ARG A 200 12.66 21.29 -22.05
CA ARG A 200 13.51 22.46 -21.76
C ARG A 200 12.67 23.72 -21.70
N SER A 201 13.03 24.62 -20.78
CA SER A 201 12.38 25.95 -20.72
C SER A 201 12.63 26.65 -22.07
N PRO A 202 11.60 27.17 -22.76
CA PRO A 202 11.79 27.86 -24.03
C PRO A 202 12.66 29.10 -23.76
N THR A 203 13.85 29.14 -24.34
CA THR A 203 14.63 30.35 -24.42
C THR A 203 14.11 31.17 -25.59
N CYS A 204 14.10 32.50 -25.49
CA CYS A 204 13.48 33.39 -26.50
C CYS A 204 14.10 33.30 -27.90
N GLU A 205 15.13 32.52 -28.10
CA GLU A 205 15.89 32.37 -29.34
C GLU A 205 15.77 30.99 -29.98
N ASP A 206 15.17 29.99 -29.29
CA ASP A 206 15.10 28.63 -29.77
C ASP A 206 13.75 28.36 -30.44
N ASP A 207 13.77 27.81 -31.63
CA ASP A 207 12.59 27.37 -32.35
C ASP A 207 12.02 26.13 -31.62
N ILE A 208 11.01 26.37 -30.78
CA ILE A 208 10.33 25.35 -29.96
C ILE A 208 9.92 24.12 -30.79
N LEU A 209 9.68 24.31 -32.09
CA LEU A 209 9.34 23.21 -33.01
C LEU A 209 10.52 22.32 -33.36
N GLN A 210 11.76 22.82 -33.38
CA GLN A 210 12.94 21.98 -33.64
C GLN A 210 13.26 21.05 -32.48
N ASP A 211 13.10 21.50 -31.23
CA ASP A 211 13.28 20.66 -30.04
C ASP A 211 12.20 19.57 -29.92
N PHE A 212 10.98 19.88 -30.37
CA PHE A 212 9.89 18.88 -30.43
C PHE A 212 10.10 17.83 -31.54
N CYS A 213 10.62 18.23 -32.70
CA CYS A 213 10.81 17.31 -33.82
C CYS A 213 12.10 16.50 -33.73
N GLY A 214 13.14 16.99 -33.03
CA GLY A 214 14.44 16.31 -32.87
C GLY A 214 14.42 15.16 -31.87
N GLN A 215 13.42 15.06 -31.01
CA GLN A 215 13.30 13.98 -30.00
C GLN A 215 12.34 12.86 -30.41
N LEU A 216 11.60 13.03 -31.50
CA LEU A 216 10.81 11.98 -32.12
C LEU A 216 11.65 11.23 -33.16
N GLU A 217 12.78 10.69 -32.77
CA GLU A 217 13.43 9.62 -33.55
C GLU A 217 12.51 8.40 -33.52
N GLU A 218 12.03 8.02 -34.68
CA GLU A 218 10.96 7.06 -34.93
C GLU A 218 11.28 5.60 -34.50
N ASP A 219 12.38 5.33 -33.80
CA ASP A 219 12.83 3.96 -33.53
C ASP A 219 13.27 3.68 -32.08
N ASN A 220 12.53 4.17 -31.08
CA ASN A 220 12.72 3.66 -29.74
C ASN A 220 11.49 2.85 -29.26
N PRO A 221 11.52 1.50 -29.36
CA PRO A 221 10.38 0.65 -29.02
C PRO A 221 10.01 0.71 -27.50
N GLU A 222 10.87 1.29 -26.65
CA GLU A 222 10.61 1.39 -25.22
C GLU A 222 9.67 2.54 -24.83
N THR A 223 9.48 3.55 -25.70
CA THR A 223 8.56 4.67 -25.42
C THR A 223 7.09 4.34 -25.67
N HIS A 224 6.77 3.30 -26.43
CA HIS A 224 5.40 2.91 -26.74
C HIS A 224 4.67 2.19 -25.61
N HIS A 225 5.36 1.69 -24.59
CA HIS A 225 4.73 0.98 -23.47
C HIS A 225 4.26 1.87 -22.32
N SER A 226 4.69 3.12 -22.25
CA SER A 226 4.34 4.01 -21.13
C SER A 226 3.03 4.80 -21.30
N LEU A 227 2.39 4.73 -22.47
CA LEU A 227 1.14 5.43 -22.76
C LEU A 227 -0.13 4.57 -22.71
N GLN A 228 -0.02 3.29 -22.27
CA GLN A 228 -1.16 2.36 -22.15
C GLN A 228 -1.42 1.89 -20.71
N ALA A 229 -1.11 2.67 -19.69
CA ALA A 229 -1.47 2.37 -18.31
C ALA A 229 -2.51 3.34 -17.77
#